data_77f05cc4335a7ef4c28702217e00f9da
#
_entry.id   77f05cc4335a7ef4c28702217e00f9da
#
_cell.length_a   1.000
_cell.length_b   1.000
_cell.length_c   1.000
_cell.angle_alpha   90.00
_cell.angle_beta   90.00
_cell.angle_gamma   90.00
#
_symmetry.space_group_name_H-M   'P 1'
#
loop_
_entity.id
_entity.type
_entity.pdbx_description
1 polymer ?
#
loop_
_entity_poly.entity_id
_entity_poly.type
_entity_poly.pdbx_seq_one_letter_code
_entity_poly.pdbx_strand_id
1 'polypeptide(L)'
;MKHKTIIVTGGCGFLGSNIVKKLNGLGLKNIIIVDNYDEQKFKNLKSLSFIDYLSYKQGTTFLKNSFNKYDISAIIHIGANADVLIKDADLMLETNYEHSKFYLEIAQEKNIPLIYASSSAIYGNAPQKGENKENQQDPHNIYAWSKWLFDKHVDANLASYRNRVVGLRFFNIFGMGEFHKGKNASLPLRFFSFIRENGFIDIFDRQIQRDYVWVEDVADVIIEILRDDTVANGIYDLGGNNPISTQMIADIVATAFVEKGIKTKSDELIKTIPMPAELVDCFQFYTKSSNLLPLISSRTVDNEMKIRNYIAQLLALTYDKS
;
A
#
# COMPACT_ATOMS: atom_id res chain seq x y z
N MET A 1 -17.77 3.52 -18.99
CA MET A 1 -17.55 3.16 -17.56
C MET A 1 -18.61 3.65 -16.58
N LYS A 2 -19.37 4.73 -16.84
CA LYS A 2 -20.30 5.33 -15.84
C LYS A 2 -21.38 4.39 -15.25
N HIS A 3 -21.74 3.30 -15.91
CA HIS A 3 -22.73 2.33 -15.44
C HIS A 3 -22.14 0.99 -14.98
N LYS A 4 -20.84 0.79 -15.16
CA LYS A 4 -20.16 -0.45 -14.81
C LYS A 4 -19.75 -0.45 -13.35
N THR A 5 -19.86 -1.60 -12.71
CA THR A 5 -19.52 -1.77 -11.28
C THR A 5 -18.06 -2.21 -11.13
N ILE A 6 -17.37 -1.65 -10.16
CA ILE A 6 -16.00 -2.04 -9.80
C ILE A 6 -16.03 -2.66 -8.40
N ILE A 7 -15.41 -3.82 -8.24
CA ILE A 7 -15.19 -4.42 -6.92
C ILE A 7 -13.85 -3.93 -6.38
N VAL A 8 -13.86 -3.41 -5.15
CA VAL A 8 -12.65 -3.00 -4.42
C VAL A 8 -12.58 -3.81 -3.13
N THR A 9 -11.68 -4.79 -3.07
CA THR A 9 -11.43 -5.49 -1.81
C THR A 9 -10.45 -4.71 -0.95
N GLY A 10 -10.57 -4.78 0.37
CA GLY A 10 -9.81 -3.92 1.27
C GLY A 10 -10.21 -2.44 1.20
N GLY A 11 -11.43 -2.16 0.71
CA GLY A 11 -11.89 -0.81 0.42
C GLY A 11 -12.04 0.12 1.63
N CYS A 12 -12.13 -0.42 2.86
CA CYS A 12 -12.10 0.38 4.09
C CYS A 12 -10.69 0.74 4.54
N GLY A 13 -9.68 0.00 4.06
CA GLY A 13 -8.29 0.19 4.44
C GLY A 13 -7.71 1.49 3.89
N PHE A 14 -6.46 1.75 4.24
CA PHE A 14 -5.72 2.94 3.84
C PHE A 14 -5.70 3.13 2.31
N LEU A 15 -5.13 2.17 1.57
CA LEU A 15 -5.03 2.26 0.11
C LEU A 15 -6.41 2.15 -0.55
N GLY A 16 -7.23 1.17 -0.14
CA GLY A 16 -8.53 0.93 -0.77
C GLY A 16 -9.46 2.13 -0.68
N SER A 17 -9.54 2.82 0.45
CA SER A 17 -10.36 4.02 0.59
C SER A 17 -9.88 5.19 -0.28
N ASN A 18 -8.57 5.35 -0.47
CA ASN A 18 -8.02 6.35 -1.38
C ASN A 18 -8.33 6.02 -2.85
N ILE A 19 -8.33 4.73 -3.23
CA ILE A 19 -8.78 4.29 -4.56
C ILE A 19 -10.27 4.61 -4.75
N VAL A 20 -11.13 4.28 -3.78
CA VAL A 20 -12.56 4.60 -3.83
C VAL A 20 -12.78 6.11 -3.93
N LYS A 21 -12.04 6.91 -3.14
CA LYS A 21 -12.06 8.39 -3.21
C LYS A 21 -11.72 8.88 -4.63
N LYS A 22 -10.67 8.32 -5.24
CA LYS A 22 -10.27 8.69 -6.60
C LYS A 22 -11.30 8.32 -7.64
N LEU A 23 -11.87 7.10 -7.56
CA LEU A 23 -12.99 6.67 -8.42
C LEU A 23 -14.18 7.61 -8.29
N ASN A 24 -14.55 8.00 -7.06
CA ASN A 24 -15.64 8.95 -6.81
C ASN A 24 -15.35 10.32 -7.43
N GLY A 25 -14.12 10.83 -7.34
CA GLY A 25 -13.69 12.08 -7.97
C GLY A 25 -13.86 12.07 -9.50
N LEU A 26 -13.83 10.90 -10.12
CA LEU A 26 -14.08 10.67 -11.54
C LEU A 26 -15.57 10.41 -11.87
N GLY A 27 -16.44 10.53 -10.87
CA GLY A 27 -17.88 10.28 -11.02
C GLY A 27 -18.27 8.80 -11.02
N LEU A 28 -17.32 7.88 -10.74
CA LEU A 28 -17.57 6.45 -10.65
C LEU A 28 -18.03 6.12 -9.22
N LYS A 29 -19.31 5.84 -9.03
CA LYS A 29 -19.94 5.57 -7.74
C LYS A 29 -20.47 4.13 -7.62
N ASN A 30 -20.56 3.41 -8.73
CA ASN A 30 -20.95 2.00 -8.73
C ASN A 30 -19.79 1.13 -8.27
N ILE A 31 -19.55 1.13 -6.97
CA ILE A 31 -18.45 0.42 -6.33
C ILE A 31 -19.02 -0.53 -5.29
N ILE A 32 -18.60 -1.78 -5.32
CA ILE A 32 -18.86 -2.76 -4.26
C ILE A 32 -17.57 -2.87 -3.44
N ILE A 33 -17.66 -2.56 -2.16
CA ILE A 33 -16.55 -2.72 -1.22
C ILE A 33 -16.64 -4.11 -0.59
N VAL A 34 -15.52 -4.83 -0.59
CA VAL A 34 -15.39 -6.09 0.13
C VAL A 34 -14.28 -5.94 1.18
N ASP A 35 -14.64 -5.93 2.46
CA ASP A 35 -13.66 -5.77 3.55
C ASP A 35 -14.21 -6.39 4.86
N ASN A 36 -13.33 -6.67 5.81
CA ASN A 36 -13.77 -6.98 7.15
C ASN A 36 -14.20 -5.69 7.88
N TYR A 37 -15.27 -5.81 8.66
CA TYR A 37 -15.69 -4.71 9.52
C TYR A 37 -14.61 -4.37 10.55
N ASP A 38 -14.28 -3.11 10.64
CA ASP A 38 -13.38 -2.54 11.62
C ASP A 38 -13.80 -1.11 11.91
N GLU A 39 -14.13 -0.83 13.16
CA GLU A 39 -14.66 0.47 13.59
C GLU A 39 -13.72 1.64 13.26
N GLN A 40 -12.43 1.43 13.36
CA GLN A 40 -11.44 2.48 13.05
C GLN A 40 -11.32 2.73 11.55
N LYS A 41 -11.34 1.66 10.73
CA LYS A 41 -11.29 1.76 9.27
C LYS A 41 -12.56 2.39 8.69
N PHE A 42 -13.72 2.18 9.30
CA PHE A 42 -15.00 2.73 8.83
C PHE A 42 -14.96 4.25 8.65
N LYS A 43 -14.16 4.95 9.43
CA LYS A 43 -13.96 6.41 9.32
C LYS A 43 -13.46 6.82 7.92
N ASN A 44 -12.72 5.96 7.24
CA ASN A 44 -12.21 6.21 5.90
C ASN A 44 -13.31 6.23 4.83
N LEU A 45 -14.47 5.59 5.09
CA LEU A 45 -15.58 5.53 4.14
C LEU A 45 -16.61 6.63 4.31
N LYS A 46 -16.58 7.39 5.41
CA LYS A 46 -17.64 8.32 5.84
C LYS A 46 -18.08 9.31 4.75
N SER A 47 -17.17 9.73 3.88
CA SER A 47 -17.45 10.70 2.80
C SER A 47 -17.47 10.08 1.41
N LEU A 48 -17.38 8.76 1.30
CA LEU A 48 -17.26 8.06 0.03
C LEU A 48 -18.60 7.50 -0.43
N SER A 49 -18.76 7.39 -1.75
CA SER A 49 -19.95 6.82 -2.41
C SER A 49 -19.62 5.42 -2.90
N PHE A 50 -20.46 4.45 -2.56
CA PHE A 50 -20.44 3.07 -3.04
C PHE A 50 -21.86 2.51 -3.00
N ILE A 51 -22.13 1.44 -3.73
CA ILE A 51 -23.48 0.87 -3.84
C ILE A 51 -23.73 -0.28 -2.89
N ASP A 52 -22.66 -0.97 -2.45
CA ASP A 52 -22.76 -2.08 -1.51
C ASP A 52 -21.47 -2.29 -0.72
N TYR A 53 -21.59 -2.87 0.47
CA TYR A 53 -20.52 -3.26 1.36
C TYR A 53 -20.72 -4.70 1.81
N LEU A 54 -19.74 -5.56 1.55
CA LEU A 54 -19.78 -6.98 1.84
C LEU A 54 -18.60 -7.38 2.72
N SER A 55 -18.82 -8.24 3.71
CA SER A 55 -17.70 -8.92 4.37
C SER A 55 -16.99 -9.86 3.39
N TYR A 56 -15.77 -10.28 3.67
CA TYR A 56 -15.05 -11.24 2.78
C TYR A 56 -15.87 -12.50 2.52
N LYS A 57 -16.52 -13.06 3.55
CA LYS A 57 -17.39 -14.23 3.41
C LYS A 57 -18.58 -13.94 2.48
N GLN A 58 -19.23 -12.79 2.67
CA GLN A 58 -20.35 -12.37 1.82
C GLN A 58 -19.88 -12.08 0.39
N GLY A 59 -18.73 -11.43 0.22
CA GLY A 59 -18.14 -11.15 -1.08
C GLY A 59 -17.85 -12.41 -1.88
N THR A 60 -17.29 -13.43 -1.24
CA THR A 60 -17.04 -14.74 -1.86
C THR A 60 -18.35 -15.40 -2.31
N THR A 61 -19.37 -15.42 -1.45
CA THR A 61 -20.68 -16.00 -1.76
C THR A 61 -21.38 -15.21 -2.86
N PHE A 62 -21.32 -13.87 -2.80
CA PHE A 62 -21.89 -12.98 -3.81
C PHE A 62 -21.28 -13.22 -5.19
N LEU A 63 -19.95 -13.27 -5.29
CA LEU A 63 -19.26 -13.50 -6.55
C LEU A 63 -19.58 -14.86 -7.17
N LYS A 64 -19.76 -15.90 -6.35
CA LYS A 64 -20.19 -17.22 -6.83
C LYS A 64 -21.63 -17.25 -7.35
N ASN A 65 -22.55 -16.57 -6.67
CA ASN A 65 -23.99 -16.80 -6.84
C ASN A 65 -24.72 -15.62 -7.50
N SER A 66 -24.20 -14.41 -7.42
CA SER A 66 -24.93 -13.20 -7.81
C SER A 66 -24.12 -12.24 -8.69
N PHE A 67 -23.00 -12.68 -9.24
CA PHE A 67 -22.12 -11.86 -10.07
C PHE A 67 -22.88 -11.14 -11.19
N ASN A 68 -23.79 -11.85 -11.86
CA ASN A 68 -24.54 -11.33 -13.01
C ASN A 68 -25.62 -10.29 -12.63
N LYS A 69 -25.86 -10.06 -11.34
CA LYS A 69 -26.80 -9.02 -10.88
C LYS A 69 -26.29 -7.61 -11.16
N TYR A 70 -24.97 -7.45 -11.26
CA TYR A 70 -24.32 -6.18 -11.54
C TYR A 70 -23.44 -6.32 -12.79
N ASP A 71 -23.33 -5.26 -13.58
CA ASP A 71 -22.39 -5.20 -14.71
C ASP A 71 -20.98 -4.93 -14.18
N ILE A 72 -20.33 -5.96 -13.63
CA ILE A 72 -19.01 -5.87 -13.03
C ILE A 72 -17.96 -5.80 -14.14
N SER A 73 -17.13 -4.77 -14.11
CA SER A 73 -16.15 -4.49 -15.17
C SER A 73 -14.71 -4.66 -14.73
N ALA A 74 -14.42 -4.72 -13.44
CA ALA A 74 -13.07 -4.91 -12.92
C ALA A 74 -13.06 -5.32 -11.44
N ILE A 75 -11.98 -5.97 -11.03
CA ILE A 75 -11.68 -6.24 -9.63
C ILE A 75 -10.36 -5.55 -9.28
N ILE A 76 -10.38 -4.70 -8.25
CA ILE A 76 -9.21 -4.12 -7.61
C ILE A 76 -9.04 -4.84 -6.27
N HIS A 77 -8.13 -5.81 -6.25
CA HIS A 77 -7.92 -6.68 -5.08
C HIS A 77 -6.76 -6.16 -4.22
N ILE A 78 -7.09 -5.24 -3.28
CA ILE A 78 -6.11 -4.64 -2.35
C ILE A 78 -6.19 -5.28 -0.96
N GLY A 79 -7.29 -5.97 -0.66
CA GLY A 79 -7.52 -6.61 0.62
C GLY A 79 -6.47 -7.68 0.93
N ALA A 80 -5.82 -7.52 2.08
CA ALA A 80 -4.84 -8.45 2.61
C ALA A 80 -4.66 -8.25 4.11
N ASN A 81 -4.19 -9.28 4.79
CA ASN A 81 -3.59 -9.12 6.10
C ASN A 81 -2.14 -8.66 5.92
N ALA A 82 -1.85 -7.41 6.27
CA ALA A 82 -0.54 -6.78 6.10
C ALA A 82 0.29 -6.74 7.39
N ASP A 83 -0.13 -7.43 8.45
CA ASP A 83 0.62 -7.47 9.70
C ASP A 83 1.78 -8.48 9.59
N VAL A 84 2.99 -7.94 9.45
CA VAL A 84 4.24 -8.71 9.33
C VAL A 84 4.62 -9.46 10.63
N LEU A 85 3.94 -9.18 11.75
CA LEU A 85 4.20 -9.79 13.05
C LEU A 85 3.35 -11.04 13.31
N ILE A 86 2.35 -11.30 12.48
CA ILE A 86 1.52 -12.51 12.59
C ILE A 86 2.39 -13.72 12.27
N LYS A 87 2.33 -14.72 13.16
CA LYS A 87 3.02 -16.00 13.03
C LYS A 87 2.09 -17.14 12.58
N ASP A 88 0.78 -16.91 12.54
CA ASP A 88 -0.21 -17.87 12.06
C ASP A 88 -0.14 -17.95 10.53
N ALA A 89 0.53 -19.01 10.06
CA ALA A 89 0.75 -19.22 8.64
C ALA A 89 -0.55 -19.58 7.90
N ASP A 90 -1.42 -20.38 8.52
CA ASP A 90 -2.67 -20.81 7.89
C ASP A 90 -3.60 -19.62 7.67
N LEU A 91 -3.78 -18.78 8.69
CA LEU A 91 -4.55 -17.54 8.58
C LEU A 91 -3.98 -16.61 7.48
N MET A 92 -2.65 -16.48 7.42
CA MET A 92 -2.00 -15.61 6.45
C MET A 92 -2.17 -16.14 5.03
N LEU A 93 -2.01 -17.45 4.82
CA LEU A 93 -2.19 -18.08 3.52
C LEU A 93 -3.65 -18.05 3.07
N GLU A 94 -4.59 -18.36 3.95
CA GLU A 94 -6.02 -18.26 3.65
C GLU A 94 -6.37 -16.83 3.20
N THR A 95 -5.96 -15.83 3.97
CA THR A 95 -6.33 -14.43 3.72
C THR A 95 -5.64 -13.84 2.50
N ASN A 96 -4.34 -14.11 2.30
CA ASN A 96 -3.54 -13.40 1.29
C ASN A 96 -3.34 -14.22 0.00
N TYR A 97 -3.30 -15.55 0.10
CA TYR A 97 -3.05 -16.41 -1.05
C TYR A 97 -4.34 -17.04 -1.59
N GLU A 98 -5.11 -17.76 -0.77
CA GLU A 98 -6.31 -18.44 -1.25
C GLU A 98 -7.40 -17.45 -1.70
N HIS A 99 -7.63 -16.36 -0.94
CA HIS A 99 -8.55 -15.31 -1.39
C HIS A 99 -8.07 -14.64 -2.68
N SER A 100 -6.76 -14.42 -2.86
CA SER A 100 -6.24 -13.83 -4.10
C SER A 100 -6.47 -14.75 -5.30
N LYS A 101 -6.25 -16.06 -5.15
CA LYS A 101 -6.57 -17.06 -6.19
C LYS A 101 -8.05 -17.03 -6.55
N PHE A 102 -8.92 -17.01 -5.53
CA PHE A 102 -10.37 -16.92 -5.77
C PHE A 102 -10.76 -15.71 -6.62
N TYR A 103 -10.23 -14.50 -6.32
CA TYR A 103 -10.52 -13.32 -7.14
C TYR A 103 -9.93 -13.42 -8.55
N LEU A 104 -8.76 -14.06 -8.69
CA LEU A 104 -8.16 -14.32 -10.01
C LEU A 104 -9.03 -15.28 -10.84
N GLU A 105 -9.48 -16.39 -10.26
CA GLU A 105 -10.36 -17.36 -10.92
C GLU A 105 -11.65 -16.70 -11.42
N ILE A 106 -12.30 -15.90 -10.57
CA ILE A 106 -13.51 -15.15 -10.97
C ILE A 106 -13.20 -14.15 -12.09
N ALA A 107 -12.07 -13.43 -12.01
CA ALA A 107 -11.69 -12.49 -13.06
C ALA A 107 -11.43 -13.20 -14.40
N GLN A 108 -10.81 -14.39 -14.38
CA GLN A 108 -10.61 -15.24 -15.55
C GLN A 108 -11.93 -15.75 -16.13
N GLU A 109 -12.78 -16.33 -15.27
CA GLU A 109 -14.10 -16.86 -15.68
C GLU A 109 -14.98 -15.80 -16.34
N LYS A 110 -14.97 -14.59 -15.78
CA LYS A 110 -15.80 -13.46 -16.26
C LYS A 110 -15.10 -12.60 -17.30
N ASN A 111 -13.85 -12.89 -17.63
CA ASN A 111 -13.02 -12.12 -18.58
C ASN A 111 -12.98 -10.62 -18.26
N ILE A 112 -12.73 -10.28 -16.99
CA ILE A 112 -12.60 -8.90 -16.51
C ILE A 112 -11.21 -8.64 -15.95
N PRO A 113 -10.70 -7.39 -16.00
CA PRO A 113 -9.42 -7.02 -15.42
C PRO A 113 -9.33 -7.32 -13.91
N LEU A 114 -8.17 -7.84 -13.49
CA LEU A 114 -7.76 -7.94 -12.10
C LEU A 114 -6.50 -7.10 -11.89
N ILE A 115 -6.56 -6.14 -10.97
CA ILE A 115 -5.38 -5.46 -10.43
C ILE A 115 -5.24 -5.90 -8.98
N TYR A 116 -4.07 -6.43 -8.59
CA TYR A 116 -3.89 -6.95 -7.24
C TYR A 116 -2.68 -6.38 -6.51
N ALA A 117 -2.78 -6.35 -5.19
CA ALA A 117 -1.72 -5.91 -4.29
C ALA A 117 -0.72 -7.02 -4.02
N SER A 118 0.52 -6.85 -4.51
CA SER A 118 1.71 -7.54 -4.03
C SER A 118 2.53 -6.60 -3.13
N SER A 119 3.78 -6.93 -2.81
CA SER A 119 4.59 -6.19 -1.86
C SER A 119 6.08 -6.25 -2.18
N SER A 120 6.80 -5.16 -1.94
CA SER A 120 8.26 -5.13 -1.95
C SER A 120 8.89 -5.99 -0.84
N ALA A 121 8.12 -6.42 0.16
CA ALA A 121 8.59 -7.35 1.19
C ALA A 121 9.09 -8.68 0.64
N ILE A 122 8.67 -9.07 -0.57
CA ILE A 122 9.14 -10.29 -1.25
C ILE A 122 10.64 -10.26 -1.58
N TYR A 123 11.25 -9.08 -1.67
CA TYR A 123 12.67 -8.94 -1.97
C TYR A 123 13.57 -9.20 -0.75
N GLY A 124 13.00 -9.31 0.46
CA GLY A 124 13.75 -9.57 1.67
C GLY A 124 14.82 -8.51 1.93
N ASN A 125 16.00 -8.95 2.31
CA ASN A 125 17.18 -8.10 2.43
C ASN A 125 17.77 -7.86 1.03
N ALA A 126 17.24 -6.86 0.32
CA ALA A 126 17.79 -6.45 -0.96
C ALA A 126 19.30 -6.17 -0.82
N PRO A 127 20.10 -6.46 -1.85
CA PRO A 127 21.52 -6.26 -1.80
C PRO A 127 21.87 -4.80 -1.51
N GLN A 128 22.98 -4.61 -0.80
CA GLN A 128 23.53 -3.28 -0.58
C GLN A 128 23.84 -2.61 -1.91
N LYS A 129 23.77 -1.28 -1.91
CA LYS A 129 24.01 -0.40 -3.06
C LYS A 129 25.22 -0.88 -3.87
N GLY A 130 25.01 -1.33 -5.10
CA GLY A 130 26.07 -1.75 -6.04
C GLY A 130 26.15 -3.24 -6.38
N GLU A 131 25.42 -4.12 -5.70
CA GLU A 131 25.33 -5.52 -6.11
C GLU A 131 24.15 -5.71 -7.06
N ASN A 132 24.42 -6.12 -8.31
CA ASN A 132 23.43 -6.45 -9.34
C ASN A 132 22.69 -7.76 -9.00
N LYS A 133 21.83 -7.73 -7.98
CA LYS A 133 20.86 -8.79 -7.72
C LYS A 133 19.45 -8.26 -8.01
N GLU A 134 19.32 -7.55 -9.13
CA GLU A 134 18.00 -7.18 -9.66
C GLU A 134 17.16 -8.44 -9.76
N ASN A 135 15.99 -8.43 -9.12
CA ASN A 135 15.01 -9.53 -9.09
C ASN A 135 15.26 -10.72 -8.15
N GLN A 136 16.23 -10.67 -7.24
CA GLN A 136 16.31 -11.72 -6.22
C GLN A 136 15.13 -11.55 -5.24
N GLN A 137 14.24 -12.56 -5.20
CA GLN A 137 13.13 -12.65 -4.28
C GLN A 137 13.52 -13.56 -3.12
N ASP A 138 13.47 -13.03 -1.90
CA ASP A 138 13.90 -13.73 -0.68
C ASP A 138 12.99 -13.31 0.50
N PRO A 139 11.72 -13.79 0.50
CA PRO A 139 10.76 -13.40 1.53
C PRO A 139 11.16 -13.92 2.93
N HIS A 140 11.31 -13.02 3.90
CA HIS A 140 11.78 -13.34 5.25
C HIS A 140 10.69 -13.54 6.30
N ASN A 141 9.43 -13.33 5.97
CA ASN A 141 8.30 -13.52 6.89
C ASN A 141 7.08 -14.09 6.18
N ILE A 142 6.12 -14.59 6.95
CA ILE A 142 4.93 -15.27 6.41
C ILE A 142 4.09 -14.34 5.52
N TYR A 143 4.01 -13.03 5.83
CA TYR A 143 3.36 -12.06 4.99
C TYR A 143 4.04 -11.96 3.61
N ALA A 144 5.36 -11.78 3.58
CA ALA A 144 6.13 -11.72 2.34
C ALA A 144 5.99 -13.01 1.53
N TRP A 145 6.03 -14.18 2.20
CA TRP A 145 5.77 -15.49 1.62
C TRP A 145 4.39 -15.58 0.96
N SER A 146 3.35 -15.14 1.63
CA SER A 146 1.98 -15.20 1.09
C SER A 146 1.83 -14.38 -0.19
N LYS A 147 2.48 -13.21 -0.26
CA LYS A 147 2.51 -12.36 -1.46
C LYS A 147 3.35 -12.97 -2.57
N TRP A 148 4.51 -13.51 -2.22
CA TRP A 148 5.40 -14.19 -3.15
C TRP A 148 4.75 -15.42 -3.78
N LEU A 149 4.05 -16.24 -3.01
CA LEU A 149 3.32 -17.41 -3.52
C LEU A 149 2.27 -17.01 -4.57
N PHE A 150 1.54 -15.93 -4.32
CA PHE A 150 0.56 -15.46 -5.29
C PHE A 150 1.21 -14.87 -6.55
N ASP A 151 2.30 -14.11 -6.41
CA ASP A 151 3.10 -13.64 -7.55
C ASP A 151 3.60 -14.83 -8.39
N LYS A 152 4.13 -15.89 -7.75
CA LYS A 152 4.55 -17.12 -8.44
C LYS A 152 3.42 -17.83 -9.17
N HIS A 153 2.24 -17.90 -8.54
CA HIS A 153 1.05 -18.49 -9.16
C HIS A 153 0.63 -17.69 -10.41
N VAL A 154 0.64 -16.37 -10.33
CA VAL A 154 0.30 -15.50 -11.47
C VAL A 154 1.35 -15.63 -12.57
N ASP A 155 2.64 -15.54 -12.25
CA ASP A 155 3.76 -15.60 -13.20
C ASP A 155 3.78 -16.90 -13.99
N ALA A 156 3.59 -18.03 -13.33
CA ALA A 156 3.55 -19.35 -13.95
C ALA A 156 2.44 -19.51 -14.99
N ASN A 157 1.37 -18.72 -14.91
CA ASN A 157 0.20 -18.80 -15.78
C ASN A 157 0.01 -17.56 -16.66
N LEU A 158 0.93 -16.60 -16.63
CA LEU A 158 0.77 -15.26 -17.19
C LEU A 158 0.36 -15.28 -18.68
N ALA A 159 0.98 -16.17 -19.47
CA ALA A 159 0.71 -16.31 -20.89
C ALA A 159 -0.67 -16.91 -21.21
N SER A 160 -1.32 -17.55 -20.24
CA SER A 160 -2.64 -18.19 -20.42
C SER A 160 -3.81 -17.26 -20.15
N TYR A 161 -3.58 -16.13 -19.49
CA TYR A 161 -4.66 -15.21 -19.11
C TYR A 161 -5.21 -14.48 -20.33
N ARG A 162 -6.53 -14.54 -20.50
CA ARG A 162 -7.26 -13.85 -21.57
C ARG A 162 -7.63 -12.42 -21.19
N ASN A 163 -7.86 -12.18 -19.90
CA ASN A 163 -8.11 -10.87 -19.33
C ASN A 163 -6.81 -10.21 -18.87
N ARG A 164 -6.88 -8.94 -18.57
CA ARG A 164 -5.77 -8.20 -17.97
C ARG A 164 -5.56 -8.60 -16.50
N VAL A 165 -4.34 -9.00 -16.16
CA VAL A 165 -3.90 -9.31 -14.80
C VAL A 165 -2.64 -8.53 -14.51
N VAL A 166 -2.73 -7.58 -13.56
CA VAL A 166 -1.62 -6.71 -13.19
C VAL A 166 -1.39 -6.80 -11.68
N GLY A 167 -0.22 -7.30 -11.30
CA GLY A 167 0.27 -7.29 -9.92
C GLY A 167 1.11 -6.05 -9.65
N LEU A 168 0.90 -5.42 -8.50
CA LEU A 168 1.64 -4.26 -8.08
C LEU A 168 2.35 -4.54 -6.74
N ARG A 169 3.70 -4.62 -6.79
CA ARG A 169 4.55 -4.73 -5.62
C ARG A 169 4.71 -3.36 -5.01
N PHE A 170 3.88 -3.07 -4.03
CA PHE A 170 3.92 -1.78 -3.35
C PHE A 170 5.16 -1.66 -2.47
N PHE A 171 5.84 -0.52 -2.61
CA PHE A 171 6.85 -0.08 -1.66
C PHE A 171 6.19 0.66 -0.49
N ASN A 172 6.92 1.49 0.26
CA ASN A 172 6.36 2.07 1.47
C ASN A 172 5.33 3.16 1.13
N ILE A 173 4.05 2.80 1.13
CA ILE A 173 2.97 3.75 0.87
C ILE A 173 2.77 4.61 2.12
N PHE A 174 2.62 5.94 1.92
CA PHE A 174 2.33 6.90 2.98
C PHE A 174 1.27 7.91 2.54
N GLY A 175 0.58 8.53 3.49
CA GLY A 175 -0.39 9.60 3.20
C GLY A 175 -1.66 9.55 4.03
N MET A 176 -2.62 10.39 3.67
CA MET A 176 -3.88 10.52 4.41
C MET A 176 -4.73 9.24 4.37
N GLY A 177 -5.29 8.88 5.53
CA GLY A 177 -6.16 7.70 5.67
C GLY A 177 -5.52 6.51 6.40
N GLU A 178 -4.26 6.62 6.86
CA GLU A 178 -3.55 5.53 7.52
C GLU A 178 -3.61 5.53 9.07
N PHE A 179 -4.37 6.44 9.69
CA PHE A 179 -4.42 6.59 11.16
C PHE A 179 -4.81 5.32 11.92
N HIS A 180 -5.66 4.47 11.33
CA HIS A 180 -6.10 3.20 11.92
C HIS A 180 -4.99 2.15 12.00
N LYS A 181 -3.86 2.35 11.31
CA LYS A 181 -2.76 1.36 11.24
C LYS A 181 -1.89 1.31 12.49
N GLY A 182 -1.95 2.32 13.38
CA GLY A 182 -1.17 2.35 14.62
C GLY A 182 0.34 2.12 14.36
N LYS A 183 0.90 1.09 15.00
CA LYS A 183 2.33 0.71 14.84
C LYS A 183 2.71 0.30 13.39
N ASN A 184 1.75 -0.09 12.57
CA ASN A 184 1.96 -0.47 11.18
C ASN A 184 1.78 0.70 10.20
N ALA A 185 1.62 1.93 10.72
CA ALA A 185 1.60 3.15 9.91
C ALA A 185 2.97 3.45 9.28
N SER A 186 2.98 4.30 8.27
CA SER A 186 4.23 4.75 7.64
C SER A 186 5.14 5.50 8.62
N LEU A 187 6.45 5.53 8.35
CA LEU A 187 7.39 6.26 9.21
C LEU A 187 7.05 7.75 9.36
N PRO A 188 6.64 8.49 8.31
CA PRO A 188 6.22 9.87 8.48
C PRO A 188 5.13 10.05 9.54
N LEU A 189 4.07 9.22 9.52
CA LEU A 189 3.01 9.31 10.53
C LEU A 189 3.48 8.85 11.91
N ARG A 190 4.29 7.80 11.98
CA ARG A 190 4.82 7.31 13.26
C ARG A 190 5.73 8.35 13.92
N PHE A 191 6.62 9.00 13.17
CA PHE A 191 7.49 10.05 13.71
C PHE A 191 6.71 11.28 14.13
N PHE A 192 5.67 11.66 13.37
CA PHE A 192 4.74 12.69 13.80
C PHE A 192 4.08 12.31 15.14
N SER A 193 3.60 11.09 15.30
CA SER A 193 3.00 10.60 16.54
C SER A 193 4.01 10.55 17.68
N PHE A 194 5.24 10.13 17.44
CA PHE A 194 6.29 10.08 18.46
C PHE A 194 6.62 11.46 19.06
N ILE A 195 6.72 12.50 18.23
CA ILE A 195 6.91 13.87 18.79
C ILE A 195 5.71 14.30 19.61
N ARG A 196 4.48 13.98 19.19
CA ARG A 196 3.27 14.32 19.94
C ARG A 196 3.16 13.60 21.27
N GLU A 197 3.47 12.34 21.31
CA GLU A 197 3.25 11.45 22.45
C GLU A 197 4.45 11.45 23.42
N ASN A 198 5.65 11.39 22.88
CA ASN A 198 6.89 11.21 23.65
C ASN A 198 7.75 12.48 23.70
N GLY A 199 7.49 13.43 22.81
CA GLY A 199 8.29 14.65 22.67
C GLY A 199 9.51 14.55 21.78
N PHE A 200 9.86 13.37 21.28
CA PHE A 200 11.02 13.10 20.42
C PHE A 200 10.80 11.88 19.53
N ILE A 201 11.71 11.69 18.56
CA ILE A 201 11.78 10.56 17.64
C ILE A 201 12.99 9.71 18.00
N ASP A 202 12.80 8.40 18.17
CA ASP A 202 13.89 7.44 18.21
C ASP A 202 14.17 6.89 16.82
N ILE A 203 15.41 6.93 16.37
CA ILE A 203 15.92 6.29 15.16
C ILE A 203 17.03 5.32 15.49
N PHE A 204 17.14 4.23 14.71
CA PHE A 204 18.22 3.27 14.91
C PHE A 204 19.57 3.81 14.41
N ASP A 205 20.65 3.40 15.06
CA ASP A 205 22.05 3.69 14.73
C ASP A 205 22.53 2.99 13.44
N ARG A 206 21.65 2.87 12.45
CA ARG A 206 21.87 2.19 11.17
C ARG A 206 21.47 3.07 10.00
N GLN A 207 22.19 2.93 8.90
CA GLN A 207 21.78 3.56 7.65
C GLN A 207 20.62 2.77 7.03
N ILE A 208 19.43 3.36 7.06
CA ILE A 208 18.21 2.78 6.52
C ILE A 208 17.70 3.73 5.44
N GLN A 209 17.56 3.21 4.21
CA GLN A 209 16.99 3.95 3.09
C GLN A 209 15.90 3.12 2.45
N ARG A 210 14.71 3.67 2.30
CA ARG A 210 13.57 2.96 1.71
C ARG A 210 12.92 3.80 0.62
N ASP A 211 12.41 3.11 -0.37
CA ASP A 211 11.57 3.71 -1.40
C ASP A 211 10.17 3.94 -0.84
N TYR A 212 9.66 5.14 -1.07
CA TYR A 212 8.34 5.57 -0.64
C TYR A 212 7.48 5.93 -1.84
N VAL A 213 6.16 5.84 -1.66
CA VAL A 213 5.21 6.28 -2.68
C VAL A 213 3.98 6.91 -2.01
N TRP A 214 3.54 8.04 -2.55
CA TRP A 214 2.35 8.74 -2.06
C TRP A 214 1.08 7.98 -2.43
N VAL A 215 0.17 7.82 -1.48
CA VAL A 215 -1.04 7.00 -1.66
C VAL A 215 -1.94 7.45 -2.81
N GLU A 216 -2.01 8.76 -3.07
CA GLU A 216 -2.82 9.28 -4.19
C GLU A 216 -2.17 8.96 -5.55
N ASP A 217 -0.82 8.92 -5.64
CA ASP A 217 -0.13 8.49 -6.86
C ASP A 217 -0.36 7.00 -7.13
N VAL A 218 -0.40 6.18 -6.08
CA VAL A 218 -0.76 4.75 -6.21
C VAL A 218 -2.18 4.62 -6.75
N ALA A 219 -3.12 5.39 -6.21
CA ALA A 219 -4.50 5.38 -6.70
C ALA A 219 -4.58 5.85 -8.18
N ASP A 220 -3.82 6.88 -8.56
CA ASP A 220 -3.76 7.35 -9.95
C ASP A 220 -3.25 6.28 -10.90
N VAL A 221 -2.17 5.59 -10.55
CA VAL A 221 -1.61 4.48 -11.34
C VAL A 221 -2.64 3.36 -11.53
N ILE A 222 -3.34 2.96 -10.47
CA ILE A 222 -4.37 1.92 -10.55
C ILE A 222 -5.50 2.34 -11.51
N ILE A 223 -5.93 3.60 -11.44
CA ILE A 223 -6.96 4.12 -12.35
C ILE A 223 -6.47 4.18 -13.80
N GLU A 224 -5.23 4.54 -14.04
CA GLU A 224 -4.63 4.53 -15.38
C GLU A 224 -4.57 3.11 -15.94
N ILE A 225 -4.10 2.13 -15.15
CA ILE A 225 -4.12 0.72 -15.54
C ILE A 225 -5.53 0.27 -15.92
N LEU A 226 -6.56 0.72 -15.21
CA LEU A 226 -7.96 0.38 -15.55
C LEU A 226 -8.40 0.98 -16.89
N ARG A 227 -7.86 2.13 -17.27
CA ARG A 227 -8.27 2.90 -18.46
C ARG A 227 -7.45 2.59 -19.70
N ASP A 228 -6.21 2.18 -19.51
CA ASP A 228 -5.28 1.93 -20.60
C ASP A 228 -5.23 0.44 -20.93
N ASP A 229 -5.90 0.07 -22.02
CA ASP A 229 -5.97 -1.31 -22.48
C ASP A 229 -4.63 -1.82 -23.06
N THR A 230 -3.62 -0.95 -23.20
CA THR A 230 -2.28 -1.33 -23.68
C THR A 230 -1.36 -1.83 -22.57
N VAL A 231 -1.73 -1.67 -21.31
CA VAL A 231 -0.95 -2.19 -20.18
C VAL A 231 -0.91 -3.71 -20.24
N ALA A 232 0.30 -4.24 -20.39
CA ALA A 232 0.54 -5.67 -20.50
C ALA A 232 0.27 -6.40 -19.17
N ASN A 233 -0.10 -7.68 -19.27
CA ASN A 233 -0.13 -8.59 -18.13
C ASN A 233 1.27 -8.66 -17.52
N GLY A 234 1.34 -8.64 -16.18
CA GLY A 234 2.64 -8.69 -15.50
C GLY A 234 2.58 -8.31 -14.04
N ILE A 235 3.74 -8.39 -13.42
CA ILE A 235 3.94 -8.02 -12.02
C ILE A 235 5.00 -6.93 -11.98
N TYR A 236 4.64 -5.77 -11.46
CA TYR A 236 5.44 -4.55 -11.54
C TYR A 236 5.67 -3.95 -10.15
N ASP A 237 6.79 -3.28 -9.99
CA ASP A 237 7.07 -2.49 -8.80
C ASP A 237 6.30 -1.16 -8.83
N LEU A 238 5.80 -0.75 -7.68
CA LEU A 238 5.19 0.57 -7.50
C LEU A 238 5.78 1.27 -6.28
N GLY A 239 6.84 2.02 -6.53
CA GLY A 239 7.56 2.88 -5.62
C GLY A 239 7.83 4.24 -6.27
N GLY A 240 8.55 5.11 -5.59
CA GLY A 240 8.99 6.41 -6.12
C GLY A 240 10.30 6.34 -6.89
N ASN A 241 10.98 5.20 -6.89
CA ASN A 241 12.31 5.00 -7.46
C ASN A 241 13.39 5.97 -6.92
N ASN A 242 13.11 6.57 -5.76
CA ASN A 242 13.99 7.52 -5.07
C ASN A 242 14.00 7.23 -3.57
N PRO A 243 14.87 6.32 -3.08
CA PRO A 243 14.94 5.96 -1.66
C PRO A 243 15.30 7.15 -0.77
N ILE A 244 14.57 7.29 0.33
CA ILE A 244 14.77 8.32 1.35
C ILE A 244 15.29 7.67 2.64
N SER A 245 16.24 8.31 3.31
CA SER A 245 16.77 7.82 4.58
C SER A 245 15.79 8.05 5.73
N THR A 246 15.84 7.16 6.72
CA THR A 246 15.09 7.34 7.97
C THR A 246 15.44 8.66 8.66
N GLN A 247 16.73 9.05 8.64
CA GLN A 247 17.21 10.34 9.16
C GLN A 247 16.52 11.51 8.46
N MET A 248 16.46 11.53 7.12
CA MET A 248 15.81 12.60 6.35
C MET A 248 14.33 12.75 6.72
N ILE A 249 13.61 11.64 6.90
CA ILE A 249 12.20 11.69 7.33
C ILE A 249 12.09 12.28 8.74
N ALA A 250 12.98 11.89 9.67
CA ALA A 250 12.99 12.43 11.02
C ALA A 250 13.26 13.95 11.00
N ASP A 251 14.24 14.41 10.19
CA ASP A 251 14.58 15.82 10.05
C ASP A 251 13.39 16.64 9.49
N ILE A 252 12.69 16.12 8.48
CA ILE A 252 11.49 16.76 7.91
C ILE A 252 10.42 16.93 8.99
N VAL A 253 10.14 15.87 9.75
CA VAL A 253 9.09 15.90 10.77
C VAL A 253 9.50 16.85 11.90
N ALA A 254 10.72 16.75 12.44
CA ALA A 254 11.21 17.61 13.52
C ALA A 254 11.19 19.09 13.11
N THR A 255 11.70 19.42 11.92
CA THR A 255 11.70 20.77 11.38
C THR A 255 10.28 21.35 11.29
N ALA A 256 9.33 20.57 10.79
CA ALA A 256 7.94 21.04 10.65
C ALA A 256 7.28 21.39 12.02
N PHE A 257 7.60 20.66 13.09
CA PHE A 257 7.13 21.01 14.44
C PHE A 257 7.77 22.31 14.98
N VAL A 258 9.02 22.57 14.63
CA VAL A 258 9.70 23.83 15.01
C VAL A 258 9.16 25.01 14.22
N GLU A 259 9.02 24.87 12.91
CA GLU A 259 8.45 25.91 12.03
C GLU A 259 7.00 26.28 12.42
N LYS A 260 6.23 25.31 12.91
CA LYS A 260 4.88 25.54 13.45
C LYS A 260 4.89 26.20 14.84
N GLY A 261 6.06 26.37 15.47
CA GLY A 261 6.20 26.95 16.81
C GLY A 261 5.78 26.03 17.98
N ILE A 262 5.62 24.71 17.71
CA ILE A 262 5.20 23.74 18.73
C ILE A 262 6.41 23.26 19.55
N LYS A 263 7.59 23.24 18.94
CA LYS A 263 8.88 22.87 19.55
C LYS A 263 9.93 23.95 19.27
N THR A 264 11.02 23.96 20.06
CA THR A 264 12.01 25.04 20.00
C THR A 264 13.20 24.73 19.11
N LYS A 265 13.66 23.46 19.07
CA LYS A 265 14.82 23.04 18.28
C LYS A 265 14.60 21.65 17.69
N SER A 266 14.97 21.46 16.43
CA SER A 266 14.76 20.22 15.71
C SER A 266 15.73 19.11 16.11
N ASP A 267 17.00 19.43 16.35
CA ASP A 267 18.07 18.50 16.73
C ASP A 267 17.88 17.85 18.11
N GLU A 268 17.18 18.54 19.02
CA GLU A 268 16.81 17.97 20.32
C GLU A 268 15.63 16.98 20.22
N LEU A 269 14.94 16.93 19.06
CA LEU A 269 13.78 16.07 18.85
C LEU A 269 14.14 14.69 18.28
N ILE A 270 15.40 14.44 17.92
CA ILE A 270 15.83 13.18 17.31
C ILE A 270 16.89 12.54 18.21
N LYS A 271 16.65 11.29 18.59
CA LYS A 271 17.57 10.48 19.40
C LYS A 271 17.96 9.24 18.63
N THR A 272 19.25 8.93 18.64
CA THR A 272 19.76 7.69 18.07
C THR A 272 19.81 6.60 19.15
N ILE A 273 19.24 5.44 18.86
CA ILE A 273 19.21 4.28 19.74
C ILE A 273 19.84 3.07 19.06
N PRO A 274 20.45 2.15 19.81
CA PRO A 274 20.95 0.91 19.26
C PRO A 274 19.84 0.09 18.61
N MET A 275 20.14 -0.51 17.45
CA MET A 275 19.19 -1.45 16.83
C MET A 275 19.18 -2.76 17.60
N PRO A 276 17.99 -3.29 18.01
CA PRO A 276 17.90 -4.59 18.64
C PRO A 276 18.49 -5.69 17.76
N ALA A 277 19.30 -6.56 18.36
CA ALA A 277 20.03 -7.61 17.61
C ALA A 277 19.11 -8.55 16.83
N GLU A 278 17.94 -8.86 17.40
CA GLU A 278 16.92 -9.72 16.78
C GLU A 278 16.29 -9.11 15.51
N LEU A 279 16.44 -7.82 15.28
CA LEU A 279 15.91 -7.16 14.08
C LEU A 279 16.94 -7.13 12.95
N VAL A 280 18.25 -7.24 13.22
CA VAL A 280 19.30 -7.03 12.24
C VAL A 280 19.16 -7.96 11.02
N ASP A 281 18.89 -9.24 11.27
CA ASP A 281 18.84 -10.25 10.20
C ASP A 281 17.55 -10.23 9.38
N CYS A 282 16.46 -9.69 9.93
CA CYS A 282 15.15 -9.67 9.25
C CYS A 282 14.72 -8.28 8.76
N PHE A 283 15.55 -7.26 8.98
CA PHE A 283 15.21 -5.87 8.69
C PHE A 283 15.71 -5.45 7.31
N GLN A 284 14.80 -4.92 6.48
CA GLN A 284 15.18 -4.35 5.19
C GLN A 284 15.85 -2.98 5.39
N PHE A 285 17.17 -2.92 5.21
CA PHE A 285 17.93 -1.68 5.33
C PHE A 285 17.81 -0.78 4.11
N TYR A 286 17.69 -1.38 2.93
CA TYR A 286 17.58 -0.67 1.66
C TYR A 286 16.49 -1.26 0.79
N THR A 287 15.64 -0.41 0.20
CA THR A 287 14.69 -0.80 -0.83
C THR A 287 14.65 0.23 -1.94
N LYS A 288 14.56 -0.23 -3.19
CA LYS A 288 14.39 0.61 -4.38
C LYS A 288 13.56 -0.14 -5.40
N SER A 289 12.53 0.50 -5.95
CA SER A 289 11.76 -0.05 -7.06
C SER A 289 12.58 -0.08 -8.34
N SER A 290 12.45 -1.12 -9.14
CA SER A 290 13.24 -1.33 -10.36
C SER A 290 12.42 -1.79 -11.56
N ASN A 291 11.52 -2.74 -11.39
CA ASN A 291 10.64 -3.24 -12.45
C ASN A 291 9.37 -2.40 -12.58
N LEU A 292 9.53 -1.15 -13.03
CA LEU A 292 8.45 -0.18 -13.12
C LEU A 292 7.60 -0.38 -14.38
N LEU A 293 6.29 -0.12 -14.25
CA LEU A 293 5.43 0.06 -15.42
C LEU A 293 5.94 1.23 -16.28
N PRO A 294 5.89 1.14 -17.61
CA PRO A 294 6.30 2.26 -18.49
C PRO A 294 5.60 3.59 -18.16
N LEU A 295 4.31 3.55 -17.80
CA LEU A 295 3.54 4.73 -17.40
C LEU A 295 4.03 5.37 -16.09
N ILE A 296 4.81 4.64 -15.26
CA ILE A 296 5.36 5.15 -14.00
C ILE A 296 6.79 5.63 -14.20
N SER A 297 7.57 4.93 -15.04
CA SER A 297 9.00 5.18 -15.23
C SER A 297 9.31 6.61 -15.72
N SER A 298 8.36 7.25 -16.39
CA SER A 298 8.46 8.64 -16.85
C SER A 298 8.12 9.70 -15.80
N ARG A 299 7.63 9.31 -14.62
CA ARG A 299 7.22 10.25 -13.57
C ARG A 299 8.37 10.56 -12.65
N THR A 300 8.68 11.85 -12.51
CA THR A 300 9.56 12.31 -11.43
C THR A 300 8.74 12.42 -10.15
N VAL A 301 9.09 11.59 -9.15
CA VAL A 301 8.42 11.63 -7.84
C VAL A 301 9.34 12.33 -6.85
N ASP A 302 8.94 13.51 -6.38
CA ASP A 302 9.57 14.19 -5.25
C ASP A 302 8.91 13.74 -3.94
N ASN A 303 9.40 12.62 -3.42
CA ASN A 303 8.90 12.06 -2.17
C ASN A 303 9.22 12.96 -0.97
N GLU A 304 10.32 13.70 -0.98
CA GLU A 304 10.66 14.63 0.10
C GLU A 304 9.59 15.73 0.20
N MET A 305 9.27 16.38 -0.91
CA MET A 305 8.22 17.40 -0.95
C MET A 305 6.86 16.81 -0.52
N LYS A 306 6.53 15.60 -0.95
CA LYS A 306 5.27 14.94 -0.57
C LYS A 306 5.21 14.61 0.92
N ILE A 307 6.32 14.17 1.53
CA ILE A 307 6.40 13.97 2.97
C ILE A 307 6.22 15.30 3.72
N ARG A 308 6.89 16.39 3.29
CA ARG A 308 6.70 17.73 3.86
C ARG A 308 5.24 18.15 3.82
N ASN A 309 4.59 18.02 2.66
CA ASN A 309 3.18 18.34 2.50
C ASN A 309 2.27 17.48 3.40
N TYR A 310 2.59 16.19 3.54
CA TYR A 310 1.85 15.31 4.43
C TYR A 310 1.95 15.74 5.89
N ILE A 311 3.15 16.03 6.37
CA ILE A 311 3.36 16.51 7.74
C ILE A 311 2.65 17.85 7.98
N ALA A 312 2.68 18.78 7.02
CA ALA A 312 1.93 20.04 7.11
C ALA A 312 0.41 19.80 7.24
N GLN A 313 -0.15 18.85 6.46
CA GLN A 313 -1.56 18.47 6.60
C GLN A 313 -1.87 17.88 7.99
N LEU A 314 -1.00 17.02 8.51
CA LEU A 314 -1.15 16.43 9.85
C LEU A 314 -1.12 17.50 10.94
N LEU A 315 -0.21 18.47 10.85
CA LEU A 315 -0.12 19.60 11.77
C LEU A 315 -1.40 20.45 11.73
N ALA A 316 -1.88 20.80 10.54
CA ALA A 316 -3.12 21.56 10.37
C ALA A 316 -4.33 20.83 10.96
N LEU A 317 -4.47 19.53 10.69
CA LEU A 317 -5.55 18.72 11.25
C LEU A 317 -5.52 18.61 12.77
N THR A 318 -4.33 18.71 13.37
CA THR A 318 -4.13 18.49 14.80
C THR A 318 -4.19 19.78 15.61
N TYR A 319 -3.64 20.88 15.07
CA TYR A 319 -3.40 22.11 15.83
C TYR A 319 -4.16 23.34 15.32
N ASP A 320 -4.71 23.32 14.07
CA ASP A 320 -5.45 24.47 13.53
C ASP A 320 -6.98 24.38 13.75
N LYS A 321 -7.46 23.35 14.46
CA LYS A 321 -8.89 23.14 14.79
C LYS A 321 -9.29 23.67 16.18
N SER A 322 -8.40 24.46 16.81
CA SER A 322 -8.70 25.12 18.10
C SER A 322 -9.21 26.54 17.92
#